data_31c3c80f4219fb47adf563e30414fa8e
#
_entry.id   31c3c80f4219fb47adf563e30414fa8e
#
_cell.length_a   1.000
_cell.length_b   1.000
_cell.length_c   1.000
_cell.angle_alpha   90.00
_cell.angle_beta   90.00
_cell.angle_gamma   90.00
#
_symmetry.space_group_name_H-M   'P 1'
#
loop_
_entity.id
_entity.type
_entity.pdbx_description
1 polymer ?
#
loop_
_entity_poly.entity_id
_entity_poly.type
_entity_poly.pdbx_seq_one_letter_code
_entity_poly.pdbx_strand_id
1 'polypeptide(L)'
;MQAVSSRQFVRIEAKDIMLNIVLVEPEIPMNTGNIARTCAATRSRLHLVRPLGFDISDRAVKRAGLDYWHMVDLRVYDSIEDLFHKNEITDLWLATTKAPQDYAQAQFRDGCWLFFGKETAGLPLWFRQAHPDRCLRIPMRPEA
;
A
#
# COMPACT_ATOMS: atom_id res chain seq x y z
N MET A 1 -19.29 21.07 7.27
CA MET A 1 -18.66 20.14 6.38
C MET A 1 -18.90 20.45 4.92
N GLN A 2 -20.12 20.61 4.51
CA GLN A 2 -20.43 20.86 3.12
C GLN A 2 -20.20 22.29 2.69
N ALA A 3 -19.80 23.13 3.61
CA ALA A 3 -19.54 24.53 3.28
C ALA A 3 -18.40 24.72 2.32
N VAL A 4 -17.45 23.75 2.31
CA VAL A 4 -16.31 23.84 1.41
C VAL A 4 -16.66 23.19 0.08
N SER A 5 -15.96 23.59 -0.96
CA SER A 5 -16.13 22.96 -2.26
C SER A 5 -15.68 21.50 -2.22
N SER A 6 -16.18 20.71 -3.17
CA SER A 6 -15.79 19.30 -3.24
C SER A 6 -14.29 19.13 -3.36
N ARG A 7 -13.65 19.98 -4.17
CA ARG A 7 -12.21 19.91 -4.36
C ARG A 7 -11.48 20.19 -3.05
N GLN A 8 -11.90 21.23 -2.33
CA GLN A 8 -11.27 21.60 -1.08
C GLN A 8 -11.48 20.53 -0.03
N PHE A 9 -12.66 19.95 0.02
CA PHE A 9 -12.97 18.89 0.98
C PHE A 9 -12.10 17.66 0.74
N VAL A 10 -11.97 17.26 -0.53
CA VAL A 10 -11.14 16.11 -0.87
C VAL A 10 -9.68 16.35 -0.49
N ARG A 11 -9.19 17.57 -0.73
CA ARG A 11 -7.81 17.90 -0.38
C ARG A 11 -7.59 17.83 1.11
N ILE A 12 -8.51 18.36 1.91
CA ILE A 12 -8.40 18.31 3.36
C ILE A 12 -8.43 16.88 3.85
N GLU A 13 -9.34 16.09 3.30
CA GLU A 13 -9.48 14.69 3.66
C GLU A 13 -8.21 13.91 3.35
N ALA A 14 -7.67 14.09 2.15
CA ALA A 14 -6.45 13.40 1.75
C ALA A 14 -5.27 13.79 2.64
N LYS A 15 -5.24 15.03 3.10
CA LYS A 15 -4.17 15.51 3.95
C LYS A 15 -4.23 14.90 5.35
N ASP A 16 -5.44 14.67 5.85
CA ASP A 16 -5.65 14.19 7.21
C ASP A 16 -5.79 12.67 7.29
N ILE A 17 -5.95 12.00 6.15
CA ILE A 17 -6.10 10.56 6.12
C ILE A 17 -4.76 9.88 6.28
N MET A 18 -4.70 8.92 7.20
CA MET A 18 -3.56 8.02 7.34
C MET A 18 -3.94 6.67 6.74
N LEU A 19 -3.11 6.18 5.84
CA LEU A 19 -3.34 4.90 5.19
C LEU A 19 -2.31 3.88 5.67
N ASN A 20 -2.72 2.61 5.64
CA ASN A 20 -1.82 1.50 5.87
C ASN A 20 -1.54 0.86 4.51
N ILE A 21 -0.35 1.09 4.00
CA ILE A 21 0.07 0.54 2.71
C ILE A 21 0.81 -0.77 2.98
N VAL A 22 0.38 -1.84 2.35
CA VAL A 22 0.99 -3.16 2.53
C VAL A 22 1.58 -3.62 1.21
N LEU A 23 2.86 -3.93 1.20
CA LEU A 23 3.52 -4.55 0.06
C LEU A 23 3.76 -6.01 0.39
N VAL A 24 3.11 -6.91 -0.34
CA VAL A 24 3.21 -8.35 -0.10
C VAL A 24 4.30 -8.91 -0.99
N GLU A 25 5.38 -9.36 -0.38
CA GLU A 25 6.53 -9.97 -1.06
C GLU A 25 7.10 -9.06 -2.16
N PRO A 26 7.40 -7.80 -1.83
CA PRO A 26 7.94 -6.89 -2.85
C PRO A 26 9.28 -7.38 -3.35
N GLU A 27 9.54 -7.22 -4.66
CA GLU A 27 10.71 -7.76 -5.30
C GLU A 27 11.73 -6.71 -5.69
N ILE A 28 11.28 -5.50 -5.99
CA ILE A 28 12.12 -4.46 -6.56
C ILE A 28 12.40 -3.38 -5.53
N PRO A 29 13.67 -3.24 -5.08
CA PRO A 29 13.99 -2.27 -4.01
C PRO A 29 13.61 -0.84 -4.35
N MET A 30 13.80 -0.44 -5.61
CA MET A 30 13.50 0.92 -6.03
C MET A 30 12.01 1.23 -5.89
N ASN A 31 11.15 0.28 -6.24
CA ASN A 31 9.71 0.47 -6.11
C ASN A 31 9.32 0.62 -4.65
N THR A 32 9.87 -0.22 -3.79
CA THR A 32 9.62 -0.13 -2.36
C THR A 32 10.13 1.19 -1.80
N GLY A 33 11.29 1.63 -2.23
CA GLY A 33 11.84 2.90 -1.80
C GLY A 33 10.97 4.08 -2.19
N ASN A 34 10.44 4.07 -3.41
CA ASN A 34 9.56 5.13 -3.89
C ASN A 34 8.26 5.17 -3.09
N ILE A 35 7.74 4.01 -2.75
CA ILE A 35 6.51 3.93 -1.95
C ILE A 35 6.80 4.40 -0.52
N ALA A 36 7.95 4.04 0.04
CA ALA A 36 8.35 4.52 1.36
C ALA A 36 8.42 6.03 1.41
N ARG A 37 8.95 6.63 0.35
CA ARG A 37 9.02 8.07 0.22
C ARG A 37 7.62 8.70 0.23
N THR A 38 6.70 8.11 -0.50
CA THR A 38 5.32 8.58 -0.53
C THR A 38 4.67 8.42 0.84
N CYS A 39 4.91 7.31 1.51
CA CYS A 39 4.37 7.08 2.85
C CYS A 39 4.90 8.11 3.84
N ALA A 40 6.18 8.46 3.76
CA ALA A 40 6.74 9.48 4.61
C ALA A 40 6.07 10.83 4.38
N ALA A 41 5.85 11.19 3.11
CA ALA A 41 5.26 12.47 2.76
C ALA A 41 3.79 12.56 3.19
N THR A 42 3.08 11.46 3.18
CA THR A 42 1.64 11.42 3.51
C THR A 42 1.38 10.97 4.93
N ARG A 43 2.43 10.66 5.70
CA ARG A 43 2.33 10.13 7.06
C ARG A 43 1.56 8.82 7.12
N SER A 44 1.65 8.05 6.06
CA SER A 44 1.05 6.72 6.00
C SER A 44 2.02 5.69 6.54
N ARG A 45 1.48 4.58 7.04
CA ARG A 45 2.30 3.47 7.50
C ARG A 45 2.63 2.55 6.34
N LEU A 46 3.84 2.01 6.36
CA LEU A 46 4.29 1.05 5.36
C LEU A 46 4.51 -0.30 6.03
N HIS A 47 3.85 -1.31 5.51
CA HIS A 47 3.96 -2.67 6.01
C HIS A 47 4.53 -3.54 4.90
N LEU A 48 5.55 -4.33 5.22
CA LEU A 48 6.16 -5.25 4.28
C LEU A 48 5.93 -6.68 4.74
N VAL A 49 5.50 -7.54 3.84
CA VAL A 49 5.28 -8.96 4.14
C VAL A 49 6.34 -9.78 3.42
N ARG A 50 7.09 -10.58 4.20
CA ARG A 50 8.13 -11.45 3.67
C ARG A 50 7.54 -12.61 2.87
N PRO A 51 8.35 -13.21 1.97
CA PRO A 51 9.76 -12.90 1.72
C PRO A 51 9.92 -11.63 0.89
N LEU A 52 11.00 -10.92 1.17
CA LEU A 52 11.36 -9.73 0.39
C LEU A 52 12.42 -10.13 -0.63
N GLY A 53 12.32 -9.55 -1.82
CA GLY A 53 13.29 -9.79 -2.87
C GLY A 53 14.61 -9.05 -2.66
N PHE A 54 14.77 -8.42 -1.50
CA PHE A 54 15.95 -7.62 -1.17
C PHE A 54 16.11 -7.58 0.34
N ASP A 55 17.26 -7.12 0.79
CA ASP A 55 17.53 -6.92 2.21
C ASP A 55 17.24 -5.46 2.55
N ILE A 56 16.38 -5.23 3.54
CA ILE A 56 16.03 -3.86 3.97
C ILE A 56 17.27 -3.09 4.43
N SER A 57 18.23 -3.78 5.03
CA SER A 57 19.48 -3.16 5.46
C SER A 57 20.48 -2.94 4.33
N ASP A 58 20.15 -3.42 3.14
CA ASP A 58 21.01 -3.33 1.98
C ASP A 58 21.20 -1.89 1.53
N ARG A 59 22.39 -1.62 0.98
CA ARG A 59 22.70 -0.31 0.41
C ARG A 59 21.76 0.06 -0.74
N ALA A 60 21.33 -0.94 -1.51
CA ALA A 60 20.44 -0.69 -2.64
C ALA A 60 19.10 -0.11 -2.16
N VAL A 61 18.58 -0.67 -1.08
CA VAL A 61 17.34 -0.17 -0.48
C VAL A 61 17.54 1.22 0.07
N LYS A 62 18.66 1.44 0.74
CA LYS A 62 18.97 2.75 1.28
C LYS A 62 19.09 3.78 0.17
N ARG A 63 19.67 3.43 -0.97
CA ARG A 63 19.74 4.34 -2.10
C ARG A 63 18.37 4.66 -2.68
N ALA A 64 17.51 3.68 -2.76
CA ALA A 64 16.20 3.86 -3.37
C ALA A 64 15.26 4.70 -2.52
N GLY A 65 15.30 4.49 -1.19
CA GLY A 65 14.39 5.21 -0.30
C GLY A 65 15.07 6.06 0.73
N LEU A 66 16.30 6.25 0.59
CA LEU A 66 17.36 6.64 1.48
C LEU A 66 17.05 7.64 2.54
N ASP A 67 16.70 8.84 2.14
CA ASP A 67 16.53 9.93 3.07
C ASP A 67 15.20 9.87 3.79
N TYR A 68 14.39 8.84 3.49
CA TYR A 68 13.03 8.76 4.00
C TYR A 68 12.77 7.58 4.92
N TRP A 69 13.70 6.58 4.95
CA TRP A 69 13.47 5.39 5.76
C TRP A 69 13.27 5.69 7.23
N HIS A 70 14.03 6.61 7.77
CA HIS A 70 13.91 6.96 9.18
C HIS A 70 12.65 7.77 9.48
N MET A 71 11.97 8.26 8.43
CA MET A 71 10.76 9.04 8.58
C MET A 71 9.50 8.21 8.35
N VAL A 72 9.66 6.97 7.95
CA VAL A 72 8.54 6.08 7.64
C VAL A 72 8.27 5.19 8.83
N ASP A 73 6.99 5.06 9.19
CA ASP A 73 6.58 4.05 10.16
C ASP A 73 6.55 2.72 9.42
N LEU A 74 7.66 1.98 9.50
CA LEU A 74 7.85 0.75 8.76
C LEU A 74 7.69 -0.46 9.65
N ARG A 75 6.90 -1.43 9.22
CA ARG A 75 6.68 -2.67 9.94
C ARG A 75 6.84 -3.85 9.00
N VAL A 76 7.44 -4.93 9.48
CA VAL A 76 7.73 -6.10 8.66
C VAL A 76 7.10 -7.32 9.31
N TYR A 77 6.50 -8.17 8.49
CA TYR A 77 5.78 -9.35 8.93
C TYR A 77 6.29 -10.58 8.20
N ASP A 78 6.17 -11.73 8.84
CA ASP A 78 6.63 -12.98 8.24
C ASP A 78 5.67 -13.53 7.19
N SER A 79 4.39 -13.16 7.28
CA SER A 79 3.35 -13.64 6.37
C SER A 79 2.15 -12.71 6.43
N ILE A 80 1.21 -12.90 5.49
CA ILE A 80 -0.06 -12.19 5.54
C ILE A 80 -0.81 -12.54 6.82
N GLU A 81 -0.76 -13.80 7.21
CA GLU A 81 -1.41 -14.25 8.45
C GLU A 81 -0.82 -13.55 9.66
N ASP A 82 0.49 -13.41 9.70
CA ASP A 82 1.18 -12.72 10.78
C ASP A 82 0.71 -11.25 10.85
N LEU A 83 0.58 -10.62 9.71
CA LEU A 83 0.11 -9.24 9.63
C LEU A 83 -1.31 -9.11 10.21
N PHE A 84 -2.21 -10.00 9.81
CA PHE A 84 -3.58 -9.98 10.32
C PHE A 84 -3.64 -10.30 11.81
N HIS A 85 -2.72 -11.13 12.29
CA HIS A 85 -2.66 -11.48 13.69
C HIS A 85 -2.26 -10.30 14.58
N LYS A 86 -1.41 -9.45 14.06
CA LYS A 86 -0.85 -8.33 14.81
C LYS A 86 -1.59 -7.03 14.65
N ASN A 87 -2.60 -7.00 13.78
CA ASN A 87 -3.34 -5.78 13.50
C ASN A 87 -4.83 -6.08 13.41
N GLU A 88 -5.62 -5.09 13.78
CA GLU A 88 -7.06 -5.18 13.61
C GLU A 88 -7.41 -4.55 12.27
N ILE A 89 -7.73 -5.39 11.28
CA ILE A 89 -7.96 -4.93 9.91
C ILE A 89 -9.43 -5.15 9.58
N THR A 90 -10.17 -4.06 9.44
CA THR A 90 -11.60 -4.12 9.13
C THR A 90 -11.95 -3.45 7.81
N ASP A 91 -11.12 -2.54 7.34
CA ASP A 91 -11.37 -1.79 6.11
C ASP A 91 -10.14 -1.95 5.22
N LEU A 92 -10.25 -2.78 4.19
CA LEU A 92 -9.11 -3.11 3.36
C LEU A 92 -9.50 -3.16 1.89
N TRP A 93 -8.52 -2.90 1.04
CA TRP A 93 -8.64 -3.00 -0.39
C TRP A 93 -7.42 -3.73 -0.94
N LEU A 94 -7.63 -4.52 -1.98
CA LEU A 94 -6.59 -5.28 -2.65
C LEU A 94 -6.40 -4.73 -4.06
N ALA A 95 -5.21 -4.22 -4.34
CA ALA A 95 -4.89 -3.71 -5.67
C ALA A 95 -4.50 -4.87 -6.57
N THR A 96 -5.18 -5.02 -7.70
CA THR A 96 -4.92 -6.10 -8.64
C THR A 96 -5.24 -5.62 -10.05
N THR A 97 -4.58 -6.21 -11.03
CA THR A 97 -4.85 -5.88 -12.44
C THR A 97 -6.07 -6.58 -12.98
N LYS A 98 -6.67 -7.51 -12.20
CA LYS A 98 -7.76 -8.36 -12.66
C LYS A 98 -9.10 -8.07 -12.02
N ALA A 99 -9.19 -7.01 -11.22
CA ALA A 99 -10.43 -6.70 -10.54
C ALA A 99 -11.46 -6.09 -11.50
N PRO A 100 -12.75 -6.34 -11.28
CA PRO A 100 -13.78 -5.76 -12.13
C PRO A 100 -14.01 -4.28 -11.89
N GLN A 101 -13.73 -3.78 -10.68
CA GLN A 101 -13.99 -2.37 -10.37
C GLN A 101 -12.72 -1.57 -10.33
N ASP A 102 -12.84 -0.31 -10.73
CA ASP A 102 -11.75 0.63 -10.78
C ASP A 102 -11.50 1.21 -9.38
N TYR A 103 -10.24 1.57 -9.09
CA TYR A 103 -9.90 2.18 -7.82
C TYR A 103 -10.65 3.50 -7.59
N ALA A 104 -11.03 4.19 -8.66
CA ALA A 104 -11.75 5.45 -8.55
C ALA A 104 -13.11 5.29 -7.89
N GLN A 105 -13.64 4.06 -7.85
CA GLN A 105 -14.94 3.79 -7.25
C GLN A 105 -14.83 3.47 -5.77
N ALA A 106 -13.63 3.33 -5.26
CA ALA A 106 -13.41 3.00 -3.86
C ALA A 106 -13.36 4.25 -3.01
N GLN A 107 -13.76 4.10 -1.76
CA GLN A 107 -13.61 5.15 -0.77
C GLN A 107 -12.52 4.74 0.21
N PHE A 108 -11.46 5.52 0.24
CA PHE A 108 -10.35 5.27 1.16
C PHE A 108 -10.55 6.13 2.39
N ARG A 109 -10.78 5.46 3.50
CA ARG A 109 -11.04 6.12 4.78
C ARG A 109 -9.80 6.11 5.65
N ASP A 110 -9.79 6.98 6.65
CA ASP A 110 -8.69 7.03 7.59
C ASP A 110 -8.49 5.66 8.24
N GLY A 111 -7.26 5.20 8.23
CA GLY A 111 -6.90 3.92 8.80
C GLY A 111 -7.13 2.72 7.90
N CYS A 112 -7.61 2.93 6.67
CA CYS A 112 -7.84 1.78 5.79
C CYS A 112 -6.53 1.17 5.31
N TRP A 113 -6.62 -0.09 4.90
CA TRP A 113 -5.47 -0.89 4.47
C TRP A 113 -5.54 -1.10 2.98
N LEU A 114 -4.42 -0.89 2.31
CA LEU A 114 -4.35 -1.06 0.86
C LEU A 114 -3.19 -2.02 0.56
N PHE A 115 -3.53 -3.17 0.00
CA PHE A 115 -2.59 -4.25 -0.26
C PHE A 115 -2.16 -4.26 -1.72
N PHE A 116 -0.83 -4.33 -1.92
CA PHE A 116 -0.23 -4.47 -3.24
C PHE A 116 0.57 -5.76 -3.27
N GLY A 117 0.49 -6.49 -4.38
CA GLY A 117 1.23 -7.72 -4.57
C GLY A 117 2.62 -7.48 -5.13
N LYS A 118 3.37 -8.56 -5.28
CA LYS A 118 4.70 -8.47 -5.86
C LYS A 118 4.60 -8.10 -7.34
N GLU A 119 5.67 -7.50 -7.84
CA GLU A 119 5.65 -6.88 -9.14
C GLU A 119 5.41 -7.87 -10.29
N THR A 120 5.89 -9.11 -10.15
CA THR A 120 5.76 -10.10 -11.21
C THR A 120 4.46 -10.86 -11.22
N ALA A 121 3.82 -11.07 -10.07
CA ALA A 121 2.67 -11.97 -9.98
C ALA A 121 1.47 -11.39 -9.23
N GLY A 122 1.62 -10.23 -8.61
CA GLY A 122 0.52 -9.63 -7.85
C GLY A 122 0.27 -10.33 -6.53
N LEU A 123 -0.92 -10.13 -6.00
CA LEU A 123 -1.33 -10.73 -4.73
C LEU A 123 -1.66 -12.21 -4.90
N PRO A 124 -1.47 -13.02 -3.84
CA PRO A 124 -1.82 -14.44 -3.90
C PRO A 124 -3.29 -14.64 -4.25
N LEU A 125 -3.56 -15.66 -5.04
CA LEU A 125 -4.92 -15.96 -5.47
C LEU A 125 -5.85 -16.21 -4.28
N TRP A 126 -5.37 -16.97 -3.30
CA TRP A 126 -6.21 -17.28 -2.13
C TRP A 126 -6.64 -16.02 -1.38
N PHE A 127 -5.75 -15.02 -1.35
CA PHE A 127 -6.05 -13.78 -0.65
C PHE A 127 -7.08 -12.97 -1.42
N ARG A 128 -6.96 -12.91 -2.74
CA ARG A 128 -7.95 -12.24 -3.59
C ARG A 128 -9.31 -12.92 -3.51
N GLN A 129 -9.31 -14.24 -3.47
CA GLN A 129 -10.56 -15.00 -3.39
C GLN A 129 -11.24 -14.86 -2.03
N ALA A 130 -10.48 -14.60 -0.99
CA ALA A 130 -11.03 -14.36 0.34
C ALA A 130 -11.72 -13.00 0.45
N HIS A 131 -11.41 -12.08 -0.47
CA HIS A 131 -11.95 -10.72 -0.42
C HIS A 131 -12.40 -10.27 -1.81
N PRO A 132 -13.35 -10.97 -2.42
CA PRO A 132 -13.70 -10.69 -3.82
C PRO A 132 -14.30 -9.29 -4.03
N ASP A 133 -15.00 -8.75 -3.04
CA ASP A 133 -15.63 -7.43 -3.17
C ASP A 133 -14.71 -6.29 -2.81
N ARG A 134 -13.48 -6.60 -2.42
CA ARG A 134 -12.51 -5.59 -2.01
C ARG A 134 -11.32 -5.51 -2.95
N CYS A 135 -11.42 -6.09 -4.13
CA CYS A 135 -10.37 -6.02 -5.13
C CYS A 135 -10.61 -4.84 -6.05
N LEU A 136 -9.57 -4.05 -6.27
CA LEU A 136 -9.61 -2.86 -7.10
C LEU A 136 -8.61 -2.96 -8.21
N ARG A 137 -8.99 -2.53 -9.41
CA ARG A 137 -8.08 -2.47 -10.52
C ARG A 137 -7.45 -1.07 -10.54
N ILE A 138 -6.13 -1.04 -10.46
CA ILE A 138 -5.38 0.20 -10.57
C ILE A 138 -4.85 0.27 -11.98
N PRO A 139 -5.19 1.32 -12.74
CA PRO A 139 -4.70 1.45 -14.11
C PRO A 139 -3.18 1.53 -14.14
N MET A 140 -2.58 0.82 -15.11
CA MET A 140 -1.14 0.83 -15.31
C MET A 140 -0.86 1.61 -16.58
N ARG A 141 0.12 2.50 -16.51
CA ARG A 141 0.57 3.20 -17.70
C ARG A 141 1.45 2.27 -18.52
N PRO A 142 1.30 2.29 -19.84
CA PRO A 142 2.09 1.40 -20.68
C PRO A 142 3.60 1.55 -20.48
N GLU A 143 4.05 2.75 -20.19
CA GLU A 143 5.48 3.04 -20.02
C GLU A 143 5.95 2.83 -18.59
N ALA A 144 5.11 2.40 -17.71
CA ALA A 144 5.48 2.20 -16.31
C ALA A 144 6.15 0.87 -16.05
#